data_37b57daa9624e35b118977aaf87ea727
#
_entry.id   37b57daa9624e35b118977aaf87ea727
#
_cell.length_a   1.000
_cell.length_b   1.000
_cell.length_c   1.000
_cell.angle_alpha   90.00
_cell.angle_beta   90.00
_cell.angle_gamma   90.00
#
_symmetry.space_group_name_H-M   'P 1'
#
loop_
_entity.id
_entity.type
_entity.pdbx_description
1 polymer ?
#
loop_
_entity_poly.entity_id
_entity_poly.type
_entity_poly.pdbx_seq_one_letter_code
_entity_poly.pdbx_strand_id
1 'polypeptide(L)'
;MINQELIIQETETLIHALHQMDQIKHKMLLAFSGKHFISILTIGDLQRAIIANPDMSIQIKEILKPELKVCCNIHQSIEEIKKAMMRMRCEIMPIVDDKGELIRTYQWKDIFNSNNPKTNRPAINLPVVIMAGGKGTRLSPLTNVIPKPLIPVGDKTILEVIMDQFESIGCNKFYMSVNYKADMMKYYLSQLDHKYDIDFFMEDTPLGTIGSVSLLKGRINTPFFVSNCDSINEQDYRDVYDYHINNSNDMTIVTMIKSFKIPYGVIETGVDGLMTTLKEKPEQTYQINTGVYILNPNLIDEIPEGKFFHITHLMERVQKRGGRVGCFPVNESSWKDMGEWPEYLKMIKNYM
;
A
#
# COMPACT_ATOMS: atom_id res chain seq x y z
N MET A 1 30.79 -3.45 -4.07
CA MET A 1 30.89 -2.29 -3.16
C MET A 1 29.53 -2.15 -2.46
N ILE A 2 29.52 -1.76 -1.19
CA ILE A 2 28.28 -1.51 -0.44
C ILE A 2 27.73 -0.17 -0.93
N ASN A 3 26.47 -0.13 -1.38
CA ASN A 3 25.84 1.14 -1.74
C ASN A 3 25.58 1.95 -0.45
N GLN A 4 26.23 3.09 -0.33
CA GLN A 4 26.13 3.98 0.84
C GLN A 4 24.69 4.50 1.06
N GLU A 5 23.91 4.65 0.01
CA GLU A 5 22.52 5.09 0.09
C GLU A 5 21.59 4.08 0.80
N LEU A 6 22.02 2.81 0.89
CA LEU A 6 21.29 1.77 1.64
C LEU A 6 21.60 1.76 3.14
N ILE A 7 22.58 2.54 3.60
CA ILE A 7 23.01 2.52 5.00
C ILE A 7 22.16 3.50 5.82
N ILE A 8 21.70 3.04 6.98
CA ILE A 8 21.02 3.87 7.97
C ILE A 8 21.60 3.62 9.36
N GLN A 9 21.75 4.67 10.18
CA GLN A 9 22.19 4.52 11.56
C GLN A 9 21.04 4.16 12.49
N GLU A 10 21.28 3.33 13.47
CA GLU A 10 20.28 2.90 14.46
C GLU A 10 19.69 4.05 15.29
N THR A 11 20.40 5.19 15.34
CA THR A 11 19.97 6.41 16.03
C THR A 11 19.02 7.27 15.21
N GLU A 12 18.88 6.99 13.90
CA GLU A 12 17.94 7.69 13.04
C GLU A 12 16.49 7.28 13.37
N THR A 13 15.55 8.11 12.97
CA THR A 13 14.13 7.90 13.27
C THR A 13 13.44 7.01 12.24
N LEU A 14 12.31 6.44 12.63
CA LEU A 14 11.43 5.66 11.75
C LEU A 14 11.00 6.47 10.52
N ILE A 15 10.65 7.76 10.69
CA ILE A 15 10.28 8.63 9.57
C ILE A 15 11.47 8.86 8.63
N HIS A 16 12.69 9.00 9.16
CA HIS A 16 13.90 9.12 8.33
C HIS A 16 14.11 7.87 7.46
N ALA A 17 13.95 6.67 8.04
CA ALA A 17 14.02 5.40 7.30
C ALA A 17 13.01 5.32 6.17
N LEU A 18 11.76 5.73 6.40
CA LEU A 18 10.73 5.77 5.37
C LEU A 18 11.11 6.70 4.21
N HIS A 19 11.57 7.91 4.52
CA HIS A 19 12.01 8.88 3.51
C HIS A 19 13.20 8.37 2.70
N GLN A 20 14.17 7.75 3.35
CA GLN A 20 15.34 7.18 2.67
C GLN A 20 14.91 6.05 1.73
N MET A 21 14.05 5.11 2.19
CA MET A 21 13.50 4.04 1.33
C MET A 21 12.76 4.59 0.12
N ASP A 22 11.98 5.66 0.29
CA ASP A 22 11.24 6.30 -0.80
C ASP A 22 12.17 7.00 -1.80
N GLN A 23 13.21 7.69 -1.32
CA GLN A 23 14.19 8.37 -2.17
C GLN A 23 14.98 7.41 -3.05
N ILE A 24 15.46 6.30 -2.46
CA ILE A 24 16.26 5.30 -3.18
C ILE A 24 15.40 4.26 -3.91
N LYS A 25 14.06 4.31 -3.75
CA LYS A 25 13.09 3.34 -4.28
C LYS A 25 13.40 1.89 -3.88
N HIS A 26 13.88 1.69 -2.68
CA HIS A 26 14.14 0.38 -2.08
C HIS A 26 13.27 0.16 -0.84
N LYS A 27 12.80 -1.08 -0.65
CA LYS A 27 11.95 -1.47 0.49
C LYS A 27 12.75 -2.02 1.69
N MET A 28 14.07 -1.82 1.68
CA MET A 28 14.96 -2.23 2.78
C MET A 28 16.21 -1.38 2.86
N LEU A 29 16.75 -1.28 4.08
CA LEU A 29 18.00 -0.59 4.41
C LEU A 29 18.91 -1.52 5.22
N LEU A 30 20.19 -1.18 5.28
CA LEU A 30 21.20 -1.83 6.09
C LEU A 30 21.40 -0.99 7.36
N ALA A 31 20.99 -1.51 8.51
CA ALA A 31 21.10 -0.81 9.79
C ALA A 31 22.47 -1.01 10.41
N PHE A 32 23.06 0.09 10.87
CA PHE A 32 24.39 0.15 11.48
C PHE A 32 24.35 0.82 12.85
N SER A 33 25.24 0.38 13.75
CA SER A 33 25.67 1.09 14.96
C SER A 33 27.08 1.60 14.74
N GLY A 34 27.22 2.89 14.39
CA GLY A 34 28.48 3.45 13.95
C GLY A 34 29.00 2.76 12.68
N LYS A 35 30.03 1.90 12.81
CA LYS A 35 30.60 1.12 11.69
C LYS A 35 30.14 -0.35 11.68
N HIS A 36 29.49 -0.83 12.74
CA HIS A 36 29.09 -2.22 12.88
C HIS A 36 27.72 -2.47 12.24
N PHE A 37 27.65 -3.47 11.37
CA PHE A 37 26.40 -3.92 10.77
C PHE A 37 25.55 -4.66 11.81
N ILE A 38 24.30 -4.21 12.01
CA ILE A 38 23.34 -4.81 12.94
C ILE A 38 22.46 -5.82 12.22
N SER A 39 21.66 -5.36 11.26
CA SER A 39 20.67 -6.17 10.53
C SER A 39 20.18 -5.44 9.30
N ILE A 40 19.32 -6.08 8.52
CA ILE A 40 18.48 -5.38 7.55
C ILE A 40 17.26 -4.81 8.27
N LEU A 41 16.82 -3.64 7.78
CA LEU A 41 15.57 -2.99 8.16
C LEU A 41 14.66 -3.00 6.94
N THR A 42 13.52 -3.67 7.04
CA THR A 42 12.58 -3.79 5.92
C THR A 42 11.38 -2.85 6.10
N ILE A 43 10.67 -2.57 5.00
CA ILE A 43 9.40 -1.84 5.08
C ILE A 43 8.40 -2.54 5.99
N GLY A 44 8.39 -3.88 6.04
CA GLY A 44 7.55 -4.65 6.95
C GLY A 44 7.88 -4.43 8.43
N ASP A 45 9.15 -4.16 8.77
CA ASP A 45 9.54 -3.80 10.15
C ASP A 45 8.97 -2.43 10.52
N LEU A 46 9.09 -1.46 9.61
CA LEU A 46 8.53 -0.11 9.79
C LEU A 46 7.00 -0.16 9.91
N GLN A 47 6.32 -0.92 9.05
CA GLN A 47 4.86 -1.09 9.10
C GLN A 47 4.40 -1.66 10.44
N ARG A 48 5.07 -2.71 10.93
CA ARG A 48 4.77 -3.31 12.25
C ARG A 48 5.01 -2.31 13.39
N ALA A 49 6.09 -1.54 13.31
CA ALA A 49 6.39 -0.52 14.32
C ALA A 49 5.31 0.57 14.35
N ILE A 50 4.87 1.08 13.19
CA ILE A 50 3.82 2.10 13.07
C ILE A 50 2.48 1.57 13.58
N ILE A 51 2.15 0.31 13.29
CA ILE A 51 0.92 -0.33 13.78
C ILE A 51 0.94 -0.45 15.30
N ALA A 52 2.10 -0.76 15.87
CA ALA A 52 2.26 -0.90 17.32
C ALA A 52 2.31 0.45 18.04
N ASN A 53 2.96 1.45 17.46
CA ASN A 53 3.13 2.79 18.02
C ASN A 53 3.12 3.83 16.87
N PRO A 54 2.15 4.77 16.85
CA PRO A 54 2.06 5.78 15.80
C PRO A 54 3.13 6.89 15.91
N ASP A 55 3.98 6.89 16.94
CA ASP A 55 5.08 7.86 17.07
C ASP A 55 6.16 7.59 16.04
N MET A 56 6.25 8.46 15.05
CA MET A 56 7.24 8.36 13.96
C MET A 56 8.64 8.83 14.35
N SER A 57 8.80 9.39 15.55
CA SER A 57 10.08 9.90 16.08
C SER A 57 10.90 8.83 16.79
N ILE A 58 10.35 7.63 17.02
CA ILE A 58 11.07 6.51 17.63
C ILE A 58 12.32 6.17 16.83
N GLN A 59 13.38 5.81 17.51
CA GLN A 59 14.64 5.46 16.87
C GLN A 59 14.63 4.03 16.33
N ILE A 60 15.36 3.79 15.26
CA ILE A 60 15.42 2.48 14.59
C ILE A 60 15.90 1.39 15.54
N LYS A 61 16.82 1.71 16.48
CA LYS A 61 17.28 0.75 17.51
C LYS A 61 16.15 0.13 18.34
N GLU A 62 15.03 0.85 18.50
CA GLU A 62 13.88 0.37 19.29
C GLU A 62 13.03 -0.66 18.55
N ILE A 63 13.15 -0.71 17.23
CA ILE A 63 12.36 -1.62 16.37
C ILE A 63 13.21 -2.74 15.77
N LEU A 64 14.53 -2.61 15.76
CA LEU A 64 15.43 -3.67 15.31
C LEU A 64 15.37 -4.87 16.25
N LYS A 65 15.48 -6.05 15.65
CA LYS A 65 15.57 -7.34 16.34
C LYS A 65 16.92 -7.97 16.02
N PRO A 66 17.98 -7.61 16.74
CA PRO A 66 19.33 -8.11 16.46
C PRO A 66 19.45 -9.63 16.46
N GLU A 67 18.61 -10.32 17.25
CA GLU A 67 18.50 -11.78 17.29
C GLU A 67 17.99 -12.39 15.99
N LEU A 68 17.29 -11.61 15.15
CA LEU A 68 16.79 -12.00 13.83
C LEU A 68 17.68 -11.49 12.70
N LYS A 69 18.98 -11.32 12.96
CA LYS A 69 19.94 -10.82 11.98
C LYS A 69 19.87 -11.61 10.67
N VAL A 70 19.49 -10.94 9.60
CA VAL A 70 19.44 -11.51 8.26
C VAL A 70 20.77 -11.25 7.56
N CYS A 71 21.59 -12.27 7.45
CA CYS A 71 22.86 -12.23 6.72
C CYS A 71 23.33 -13.65 6.40
N CYS A 72 24.29 -13.76 5.47
CA CYS A 72 25.04 -14.98 5.22
C CYS A 72 26.52 -14.75 5.54
N ASN A 73 27.25 -15.82 5.90
CA ASN A 73 28.68 -15.76 6.13
C ASN A 73 29.44 -15.81 4.79
N ILE A 74 30.64 -15.18 4.74
CA ILE A 74 31.49 -15.13 3.54
C ILE A 74 31.89 -16.51 3.00
N HIS A 75 31.87 -17.55 3.86
CA HIS A 75 32.22 -18.92 3.50
C HIS A 75 31.05 -19.70 2.87
N GLN A 76 29.82 -19.17 2.89
CA GLN A 76 28.65 -19.81 2.29
C GLN A 76 28.73 -19.76 0.76
N SER A 77 28.36 -20.86 0.12
CA SER A 77 28.27 -20.97 -1.33
C SER A 77 27.12 -20.11 -1.88
N ILE A 78 27.20 -19.77 -3.17
CA ILE A 78 26.13 -19.03 -3.87
C ILE A 78 24.80 -19.79 -3.79
N GLU A 79 24.82 -21.13 -3.86
CA GLU A 79 23.60 -21.92 -3.78
C GLU A 79 22.94 -21.89 -2.38
N GLU A 80 23.75 -21.82 -1.31
CA GLU A 80 23.26 -21.63 0.06
C GLU A 80 22.69 -20.22 0.23
N ILE A 81 23.36 -19.21 -0.32
CA ILE A 81 22.90 -17.82 -0.33
C ILE A 81 21.56 -17.72 -1.10
N LYS A 82 21.41 -18.35 -2.27
CA LYS A 82 20.15 -18.43 -3.00
C LYS A 82 19.02 -19.02 -2.15
N LYS A 83 19.28 -20.16 -1.51
CA LYS A 83 18.30 -20.81 -0.62
C LYS A 83 17.89 -19.90 0.55
N ALA A 84 18.87 -19.21 1.14
CA ALA A 84 18.62 -18.25 2.22
C ALA A 84 17.77 -17.07 1.74
N MET A 85 18.09 -16.46 0.59
CA MET A 85 17.31 -15.37 0.02
C MET A 85 15.86 -15.78 -0.28
N MET A 86 15.66 -16.95 -0.87
CA MET A 86 14.31 -17.48 -1.13
C MET A 86 13.52 -17.73 0.17
N ARG A 87 14.15 -18.34 1.18
CA ARG A 87 13.53 -18.63 2.47
C ARG A 87 13.16 -17.36 3.23
N MET A 88 14.08 -16.38 3.25
CA MET A 88 13.90 -15.11 3.97
C MET A 88 13.17 -14.06 3.12
N ARG A 89 12.95 -14.31 1.83
CA ARG A 89 12.30 -13.40 0.88
C ARG A 89 12.94 -12.02 0.82
N CYS A 90 14.26 -11.98 0.90
CA CYS A 90 15.01 -10.73 0.89
C CYS A 90 15.54 -10.40 -0.49
N GLU A 91 15.41 -9.14 -0.90
CA GLU A 91 15.93 -8.63 -2.17
C GLU A 91 17.45 -8.35 -2.11
N ILE A 92 17.97 -8.13 -0.91
CA ILE A 92 19.38 -7.88 -0.63
C ILE A 92 19.83 -8.82 0.48
N MET A 93 20.90 -9.56 0.25
CA MET A 93 21.54 -10.41 1.24
C MET A 93 22.88 -9.82 1.66
N PRO A 94 23.00 -9.35 2.92
CA PRO A 94 24.27 -8.96 3.50
C PRO A 94 25.19 -10.17 3.68
N ILE A 95 26.45 -10.03 3.32
CA ILE A 95 27.49 -11.03 3.55
C ILE A 95 28.45 -10.49 4.59
N VAL A 96 28.58 -11.22 5.68
CA VAL A 96 29.43 -10.84 6.81
C VAL A 96 30.62 -11.80 6.93
N ASP A 97 31.71 -11.32 7.53
CA ASP A 97 32.84 -12.14 7.95
C ASP A 97 32.57 -12.86 9.29
N ASP A 98 33.57 -13.57 9.80
CA ASP A 98 33.46 -14.31 11.07
C ASP A 98 33.34 -13.39 12.29
N LYS A 99 33.66 -12.09 12.14
CA LYS A 99 33.47 -11.07 13.18
C LYS A 99 32.10 -10.39 13.10
N GLY A 100 31.31 -10.72 12.06
CA GLY A 100 30.00 -10.12 11.84
C GLY A 100 30.06 -8.77 11.12
N GLU A 101 31.21 -8.37 10.58
CA GLU A 101 31.38 -7.14 9.80
C GLU A 101 30.87 -7.34 8.39
N LEU A 102 30.17 -6.34 7.84
CA LEU A 102 29.60 -6.38 6.49
C LEU A 102 30.71 -6.25 5.43
N ILE A 103 30.89 -7.28 4.62
CA ILE A 103 31.89 -7.33 3.55
C ILE A 103 31.31 -6.89 2.21
N ARG A 104 30.11 -7.36 1.87
CA ARG A 104 29.42 -7.07 0.62
C ARG A 104 27.93 -7.38 0.74
N THR A 105 27.19 -6.98 -0.29
CA THR A 105 25.77 -7.36 -0.46
C THR A 105 25.57 -8.04 -1.81
N TYR A 106 24.67 -9.02 -1.85
CA TYR A 106 24.12 -9.54 -3.09
C TYR A 106 22.69 -9.03 -3.26
N GLN A 107 22.38 -8.51 -4.43
CA GLN A 107 21.01 -8.20 -4.82
C GLN A 107 20.38 -9.42 -5.50
N TRP A 108 19.06 -9.52 -5.41
CA TRP A 108 18.32 -10.61 -6.05
C TRP A 108 18.66 -10.78 -7.54
N LYS A 109 18.69 -9.65 -8.27
CA LYS A 109 19.03 -9.63 -9.71
C LYS A 109 20.42 -10.20 -10.03
N ASP A 110 21.38 -10.05 -9.09
CA ASP A 110 22.77 -10.51 -9.29
C ASP A 110 22.87 -12.04 -9.25
N ILE A 111 21.94 -12.67 -8.53
CA ILE A 111 21.96 -14.12 -8.25
C ILE A 111 20.93 -14.88 -9.09
N PHE A 112 19.75 -14.29 -9.35
CA PHE A 112 18.62 -14.98 -9.96
C PHE A 112 18.33 -14.52 -11.41
N ASN A 113 19.04 -13.55 -11.95
CA ASN A 113 18.81 -12.94 -13.26
C ASN A 113 17.36 -12.44 -13.46
N SER A 114 16.68 -12.08 -12.36
CA SER A 114 15.31 -11.56 -12.34
C SER A 114 15.15 -10.46 -11.29
N ASN A 115 14.25 -9.51 -11.53
CA ASN A 115 14.15 -8.32 -10.70
C ASN A 115 13.37 -8.51 -9.37
N ASN A 116 12.64 -9.63 -9.19
CA ASN A 116 11.83 -9.85 -7.98
C ASN A 116 11.90 -11.29 -7.45
N PRO A 117 11.95 -11.49 -6.11
CA PRO A 117 11.78 -12.79 -5.51
C PRO A 117 10.36 -13.32 -5.81
N LYS A 118 10.26 -14.43 -6.55
CA LYS A 118 8.98 -15.14 -6.70
C LYS A 118 8.51 -15.58 -5.32
N THR A 119 7.43 -14.99 -4.83
CA THR A 119 6.84 -15.37 -3.56
C THR A 119 5.99 -16.63 -3.76
N ASN A 120 6.40 -17.76 -3.19
CA ASN A 120 5.60 -19.00 -3.11
C ASN A 120 4.52 -18.89 -2.02
N ARG A 121 3.87 -17.72 -1.87
CA ARG A 121 2.74 -17.58 -0.94
C ARG A 121 1.47 -18.13 -1.59
N PRO A 122 0.60 -18.81 -0.82
CA PRO A 122 -0.66 -19.30 -1.35
C PRO A 122 -1.54 -18.16 -1.86
N ALA A 123 -2.35 -18.47 -2.86
CA ALA A 123 -3.40 -17.58 -3.35
C ALA A 123 -4.46 -17.37 -2.25
N ILE A 124 -4.99 -16.15 -2.13
CA ILE A 124 -5.99 -15.83 -1.10
C ILE A 124 -7.44 -15.89 -1.62
N ASN A 125 -7.66 -15.92 -2.93
CA ASN A 125 -8.95 -16.17 -3.60
C ASN A 125 -10.16 -15.38 -3.02
N LEU A 126 -9.96 -14.12 -2.64
CA LEU A 126 -11.02 -13.27 -2.11
C LEU A 126 -11.72 -12.50 -3.23
N PRO A 127 -13.04 -12.22 -3.08
CA PRO A 127 -13.73 -11.30 -3.96
C PRO A 127 -13.18 -9.88 -3.85
N VAL A 128 -13.21 -9.15 -4.97
CA VAL A 128 -12.81 -7.75 -5.06
C VAL A 128 -13.97 -6.92 -5.58
N VAL A 129 -14.37 -5.90 -4.84
CA VAL A 129 -15.36 -4.91 -5.27
C VAL A 129 -14.62 -3.67 -5.77
N ILE A 130 -14.84 -3.30 -7.05
CA ILE A 130 -14.25 -2.10 -7.64
C ILE A 130 -15.32 -1.02 -7.79
N MET A 131 -15.08 0.14 -7.19
CA MET A 131 -15.98 1.28 -7.21
C MET A 131 -15.68 2.14 -8.46
N ALA A 132 -16.43 1.89 -9.55
CA ALA A 132 -16.16 2.46 -10.87
C ALA A 132 -17.33 3.33 -11.42
N GLY A 133 -18.32 3.68 -10.59
CA GLY A 133 -19.50 4.47 -11.01
C GLY A 133 -19.28 5.99 -11.13
N GLY A 134 -18.12 6.49 -10.73
CA GLY A 134 -17.83 7.93 -10.67
C GLY A 134 -17.61 8.60 -12.04
N LYS A 135 -18.00 9.87 -12.18
CA LYS A 135 -17.82 10.68 -13.40
C LYS A 135 -16.36 11.10 -13.69
N GLY A 136 -15.49 11.09 -12.68
CA GLY A 136 -14.07 11.47 -12.85
C GLY A 136 -13.85 12.94 -13.25
N THR A 137 -14.66 13.87 -12.78
CA THR A 137 -14.71 15.29 -13.23
C THR A 137 -13.38 16.05 -13.11
N ARG A 138 -12.50 15.64 -12.18
CA ARG A 138 -11.18 16.26 -12.00
C ARG A 138 -10.22 16.01 -13.17
N LEU A 139 -10.47 15.01 -14.00
CA LEU A 139 -9.73 14.69 -15.22
C LEU A 139 -10.45 15.16 -16.51
N SER A 140 -11.47 16.05 -16.38
CA SER A 140 -12.09 16.67 -17.55
C SER A 140 -11.06 17.51 -18.33
N PRO A 141 -11.09 17.52 -19.71
CA PRO A 141 -12.14 16.98 -20.57
C PRO A 141 -11.98 15.50 -20.95
N LEU A 142 -10.89 14.81 -20.56
CA LEU A 142 -10.63 13.41 -20.94
C LEU A 142 -11.78 12.49 -20.53
N THR A 143 -12.29 12.66 -19.31
CA THR A 143 -13.39 11.86 -18.77
C THR A 143 -14.76 12.16 -19.39
N ASN A 144 -14.89 13.25 -20.14
CA ASN A 144 -16.06 13.51 -20.97
C ASN A 144 -16.17 12.52 -22.15
N VAL A 145 -15.03 11.96 -22.58
CA VAL A 145 -14.96 10.98 -23.69
C VAL A 145 -14.80 9.57 -23.19
N ILE A 146 -13.84 9.32 -22.31
CA ILE A 146 -13.47 7.99 -21.80
C ILE A 146 -13.80 7.93 -20.30
N PRO A 147 -14.53 6.90 -19.80
CA PRO A 147 -14.73 6.77 -18.35
C PRO A 147 -13.39 6.59 -17.62
N LYS A 148 -13.26 7.18 -16.44
CA LYS A 148 -12.00 7.22 -15.68
C LYS A 148 -11.28 5.87 -15.55
N PRO A 149 -11.96 4.74 -15.28
CA PRO A 149 -11.31 3.43 -15.19
C PRO A 149 -10.63 2.97 -16.48
N LEU A 150 -11.06 3.47 -17.64
CA LEU A 150 -10.49 3.13 -18.96
C LEU A 150 -9.41 4.10 -19.45
N ILE A 151 -8.98 5.04 -18.63
CA ILE A 151 -7.87 5.93 -18.98
C ILE A 151 -6.58 5.09 -19.11
N PRO A 152 -5.80 5.30 -20.19
CA PRO A 152 -4.62 4.49 -20.45
C PRO A 152 -3.45 4.78 -19.49
N VAL A 153 -2.73 3.72 -19.14
CA VAL A 153 -1.49 3.72 -18.37
C VAL A 153 -0.52 2.79 -19.11
N GLY A 154 0.34 3.33 -19.95
CA GLY A 154 1.12 2.52 -20.89
C GLY A 154 0.19 1.79 -21.86
N ASP A 155 0.37 0.49 -22.00
CA ASP A 155 -0.42 -0.38 -22.90
C ASP A 155 -1.71 -0.91 -22.28
N LYS A 156 -2.03 -0.54 -21.03
CA LYS A 156 -3.22 -1.01 -20.29
C LYS A 156 -4.06 0.16 -19.81
N THR A 157 -5.28 -0.13 -19.41
CA THR A 157 -6.10 0.83 -18.66
C THR A 157 -5.75 0.82 -17.18
N ILE A 158 -6.10 1.90 -16.46
CA ILE A 158 -5.99 1.96 -14.99
C ILE A 158 -6.65 0.74 -14.35
N LEU A 159 -7.84 0.40 -14.83
CA LEU A 159 -8.63 -0.71 -14.32
C LEU A 159 -7.92 -2.05 -14.48
N GLU A 160 -7.33 -2.32 -15.64
CA GLU A 160 -6.55 -3.54 -15.87
C GLU A 160 -5.35 -3.64 -14.93
N VAL A 161 -4.62 -2.53 -14.72
CA VAL A 161 -3.48 -2.50 -13.80
C VAL A 161 -3.91 -2.85 -12.38
N ILE A 162 -5.06 -2.32 -11.93
CA ILE A 162 -5.62 -2.63 -10.61
C ILE A 162 -6.05 -4.11 -10.54
N MET A 163 -6.77 -4.60 -11.56
CA MET A 163 -7.23 -6.00 -11.59
C MET A 163 -6.07 -6.99 -11.64
N ASP A 164 -5.01 -6.69 -12.39
CA ASP A 164 -3.79 -7.49 -12.44
C ASP A 164 -3.09 -7.63 -11.08
N GLN A 165 -3.08 -6.57 -10.28
CA GLN A 165 -2.51 -6.63 -8.92
C GLN A 165 -3.27 -7.62 -8.04
N PHE A 166 -4.59 -7.61 -8.08
CA PHE A 166 -5.43 -8.56 -7.34
C PHE A 166 -5.31 -9.98 -7.89
N GLU A 167 -5.30 -10.14 -9.21
CA GLU A 167 -5.14 -11.45 -9.86
C GLU A 167 -3.80 -12.09 -9.50
N SER A 168 -2.73 -11.32 -9.42
CA SER A 168 -1.38 -11.80 -9.06
C SER A 168 -1.30 -12.50 -7.69
N ILE A 169 -2.27 -12.25 -6.83
CA ILE A 169 -2.40 -12.86 -5.49
C ILE A 169 -3.52 -13.92 -5.42
N GLY A 170 -4.18 -14.20 -6.56
CA GLY A 170 -5.23 -15.20 -6.70
C GLY A 170 -6.67 -14.68 -6.59
N CYS A 171 -6.88 -13.36 -6.51
CA CYS A 171 -8.21 -12.75 -6.46
C CYS A 171 -8.74 -12.52 -7.87
N ASN A 172 -9.52 -13.45 -8.42
CA ASN A 172 -10.00 -13.43 -9.81
C ASN A 172 -11.47 -13.03 -9.93
N LYS A 173 -12.25 -13.04 -8.83
CA LYS A 173 -13.66 -12.66 -8.81
C LYS A 173 -13.79 -11.17 -8.52
N PHE A 174 -14.33 -10.43 -9.49
CA PHE A 174 -14.55 -8.99 -9.41
C PHE A 174 -16.04 -8.65 -9.45
N TYR A 175 -16.49 -7.84 -8.50
CA TYR A 175 -17.78 -7.17 -8.52
C TYR A 175 -17.54 -5.70 -8.86
N MET A 176 -18.12 -5.22 -9.96
CA MET A 176 -17.84 -3.87 -10.46
C MET A 176 -19.07 -2.98 -10.36
N SER A 177 -19.01 -1.99 -9.48
CA SER A 177 -20.02 -0.93 -9.41
C SER A 177 -19.85 0.00 -10.60
N VAL A 178 -20.91 0.14 -11.42
CA VAL A 178 -20.88 0.98 -12.62
C VAL A 178 -22.11 1.89 -12.66
N ASN A 179 -21.94 3.07 -13.23
CA ASN A 179 -23.01 4.04 -13.49
C ASN A 179 -22.66 4.84 -14.76
N TYR A 180 -21.74 5.81 -14.63
CA TYR A 180 -21.36 6.67 -15.74
C TYR A 180 -20.64 5.88 -16.84
N LYS A 181 -21.19 5.92 -18.08
CA LYS A 181 -20.65 5.21 -19.27
C LYS A 181 -20.46 3.70 -19.06
N ALA A 182 -21.37 3.08 -18.30
CA ALA A 182 -21.33 1.66 -17.98
C ALA A 182 -21.19 0.76 -19.21
N ASP A 183 -21.90 1.06 -20.32
CA ASP A 183 -21.86 0.24 -21.54
C ASP A 183 -20.47 0.23 -22.20
N MET A 184 -19.77 1.37 -22.17
CA MET A 184 -18.39 1.45 -22.68
C MET A 184 -17.44 0.58 -21.85
N MET A 185 -17.59 0.59 -20.53
CA MET A 185 -16.81 -0.26 -19.64
C MET A 185 -17.10 -1.75 -19.86
N LYS A 186 -18.37 -2.12 -19.91
CA LYS A 186 -18.79 -3.51 -20.16
C LYS A 186 -18.26 -4.01 -21.49
N TYR A 187 -18.39 -3.20 -22.57
CA TYR A 187 -17.89 -3.56 -23.89
C TYR A 187 -16.37 -3.75 -23.86
N TYR A 188 -15.60 -2.80 -23.29
CA TYR A 188 -14.16 -2.90 -23.23
C TYR A 188 -13.72 -4.18 -22.49
N LEU A 189 -14.27 -4.42 -21.30
CA LEU A 189 -13.92 -5.57 -20.47
C LEU A 189 -14.31 -6.91 -21.11
N SER A 190 -15.36 -6.93 -21.95
CA SER A 190 -15.73 -8.13 -22.70
C SER A 190 -14.77 -8.50 -23.83
N GLN A 191 -13.88 -7.57 -24.24
CA GLN A 191 -12.85 -7.82 -25.26
C GLN A 191 -11.52 -8.28 -24.65
N LEU A 192 -11.38 -8.22 -23.32
CA LEU A 192 -10.19 -8.74 -22.64
C LEU A 192 -10.25 -10.27 -22.60
N ASP A 193 -9.07 -10.90 -22.58
CA ASP A 193 -8.95 -12.34 -22.36
C ASP A 193 -9.69 -12.74 -21.06
N HIS A 194 -10.32 -13.92 -21.05
CA HIS A 194 -11.15 -14.43 -19.94
C HIS A 194 -10.36 -14.70 -18.64
N LYS A 195 -9.47 -13.82 -18.33
CA LYS A 195 -8.59 -13.86 -17.14
C LYS A 195 -9.33 -13.52 -15.85
N TYR A 196 -10.40 -12.71 -15.97
CA TYR A 196 -11.17 -12.20 -14.83
C TYR A 196 -12.61 -12.68 -14.88
N ASP A 197 -13.14 -13.07 -13.71
CA ASP A 197 -14.58 -13.33 -13.51
C ASP A 197 -15.25 -12.05 -13.02
N ILE A 198 -15.95 -11.32 -13.90
CA ILE A 198 -16.49 -9.98 -13.64
C ILE A 198 -18.01 -10.01 -13.58
N ASP A 199 -18.56 -9.62 -12.44
CA ASP A 199 -19.98 -9.34 -12.24
C ASP A 199 -20.23 -7.84 -12.13
N PHE A 200 -21.04 -7.29 -13.02
CA PHE A 200 -21.44 -5.87 -12.95
C PHE A 200 -22.68 -5.69 -12.10
N PHE A 201 -22.69 -4.64 -11.28
CA PHE A 201 -23.89 -4.16 -10.62
C PHE A 201 -24.05 -2.65 -10.81
N MET A 202 -25.29 -2.21 -11.03
CA MET A 202 -25.61 -0.85 -11.48
C MET A 202 -26.11 -0.01 -10.30
N GLU A 203 -25.64 1.22 -10.23
CA GLU A 203 -26.22 2.28 -9.39
C GLU A 203 -27.22 3.07 -10.23
N ASP A 204 -28.51 3.08 -9.87
CA ASP A 204 -29.51 3.91 -10.57
C ASP A 204 -29.25 5.40 -10.30
N THR A 205 -28.76 5.71 -9.12
CA THR A 205 -28.33 7.05 -8.69
C THR A 205 -26.97 6.94 -7.99
N PRO A 206 -26.13 8.00 -7.98
CA PRO A 206 -24.87 7.95 -7.25
C PRO A 206 -25.07 7.65 -5.76
N LEU A 207 -24.55 6.52 -5.30
CA LEU A 207 -24.70 6.05 -3.91
C LEU A 207 -23.49 6.35 -3.01
N GLY A 208 -22.58 7.20 -3.46
CA GLY A 208 -21.36 7.56 -2.70
C GLY A 208 -20.22 6.56 -2.89
N THR A 209 -19.29 6.50 -1.96
CA THR A 209 -18.06 5.70 -2.14
C THR A 209 -18.19 4.24 -1.72
N ILE A 210 -19.32 3.85 -1.07
CA ILE A 210 -19.56 2.46 -0.63
C ILE A 210 -21.04 2.04 -0.69
N GLY A 211 -21.97 2.97 -0.90
CA GLY A 211 -23.40 2.71 -0.78
C GLY A 211 -23.91 1.60 -1.71
N SER A 212 -23.35 1.50 -2.92
CA SER A 212 -23.74 0.46 -3.89
C SER A 212 -23.34 -0.96 -3.44
N VAL A 213 -22.39 -1.10 -2.50
CA VAL A 213 -22.02 -2.42 -1.96
C VAL A 213 -23.18 -3.10 -1.24
N SER A 214 -24.20 -2.35 -0.77
CA SER A 214 -25.44 -2.91 -0.23
C SER A 214 -26.17 -3.83 -1.22
N LEU A 215 -26.00 -3.61 -2.54
CA LEU A 215 -26.58 -4.46 -3.60
C LEU A 215 -25.93 -5.86 -3.69
N LEU A 216 -24.81 -6.07 -2.98
CA LEU A 216 -24.12 -7.35 -2.92
C LEU A 216 -24.50 -8.18 -1.70
N LYS A 217 -25.51 -7.76 -0.94
CA LYS A 217 -26.03 -8.50 0.21
C LYS A 217 -26.39 -9.93 -0.17
N GLY A 218 -25.91 -10.90 0.60
CA GLY A 218 -26.10 -12.33 0.35
C GLY A 218 -25.29 -12.92 -0.82
N ARG A 219 -24.52 -12.10 -1.57
CA ARG A 219 -23.66 -12.54 -2.67
C ARG A 219 -22.21 -12.76 -2.24
N ILE A 220 -21.76 -12.10 -1.18
CA ILE A 220 -20.41 -12.20 -0.62
C ILE A 220 -20.50 -12.70 0.83
N ASN A 221 -19.86 -13.85 1.11
CA ASN A 221 -19.90 -14.53 2.40
C ASN A 221 -18.52 -14.71 3.04
N THR A 222 -17.48 -14.15 2.44
CA THR A 222 -16.09 -14.14 2.92
C THR A 222 -15.61 -12.71 3.08
N PRO A 223 -14.51 -12.44 3.79
CA PRO A 223 -13.85 -11.16 3.69
C PRO A 223 -13.62 -10.80 2.21
N PHE A 224 -13.64 -9.54 1.88
CA PHE A 224 -13.51 -9.08 0.51
C PHE A 224 -12.76 -7.74 0.44
N PHE A 225 -12.09 -7.52 -0.69
CA PHE A 225 -11.49 -6.23 -0.97
C PHE A 225 -12.52 -5.25 -1.52
N VAL A 226 -12.36 -3.97 -1.17
CA VAL A 226 -12.99 -2.84 -1.85
C VAL A 226 -11.88 -1.94 -2.33
N SER A 227 -11.90 -1.58 -3.61
CA SER A 227 -10.90 -0.70 -4.22
C SER A 227 -11.58 0.42 -5.02
N ASN A 228 -11.05 1.63 -4.88
CA ASN A 228 -11.30 2.67 -5.86
C ASN A 228 -10.71 2.25 -7.22
N CYS A 229 -11.20 2.87 -8.30
CA CYS A 229 -10.75 2.60 -9.67
C CYS A 229 -9.72 3.60 -10.21
N ASP A 230 -9.11 4.39 -9.34
CA ASP A 230 -8.26 5.54 -9.70
C ASP A 230 -6.92 5.59 -8.96
N SER A 231 -6.63 4.62 -8.12
CA SER A 231 -5.38 4.54 -7.40
C SER A 231 -4.72 3.17 -7.52
N ILE A 232 -3.42 3.18 -7.80
CA ILE A 232 -2.58 1.99 -7.85
C ILE A 232 -1.75 1.96 -6.57
N ASN A 233 -1.70 0.81 -5.92
CA ASN A 233 -0.92 0.61 -4.71
C ASN A 233 0.02 -0.58 -4.86
N GLU A 234 1.32 -0.33 -5.01
CA GLU A 234 2.36 -1.35 -5.20
C GLU A 234 2.68 -2.11 -3.89
N GLN A 235 1.64 -2.66 -3.25
CA GLN A 235 1.70 -3.47 -2.03
C GLN A 235 1.30 -4.91 -2.33
N ASP A 236 1.95 -5.90 -1.70
CA ASP A 236 1.44 -7.27 -1.67
C ASP A 236 0.19 -7.32 -0.77
N TYR A 237 -0.99 -7.41 -1.36
CA TYR A 237 -2.24 -7.42 -0.61
C TYR A 237 -2.43 -8.66 0.27
N ARG A 238 -1.58 -9.70 0.13
CA ARG A 238 -1.52 -10.83 1.08
C ARG A 238 -1.07 -10.35 2.46
N ASP A 239 -0.16 -9.36 2.54
CA ASP A 239 0.26 -8.79 3.83
C ASP A 239 -0.88 -8.02 4.50
N VAL A 240 -1.69 -7.33 3.70
CA VAL A 240 -2.89 -6.61 4.18
C VAL A 240 -3.93 -7.61 4.71
N TYR A 241 -4.13 -8.73 4.01
CA TYR A 241 -5.05 -9.78 4.42
C TYR A 241 -4.56 -10.49 5.69
N ASP A 242 -3.28 -10.86 5.76
CA ASP A 242 -2.69 -11.45 6.96
C ASP A 242 -2.85 -10.51 8.18
N TYR A 243 -2.64 -9.21 7.98
CA TYR A 243 -2.88 -8.21 9.03
C TYR A 243 -4.35 -8.15 9.45
N HIS A 244 -5.27 -8.18 8.48
CA HIS A 244 -6.71 -8.16 8.75
C HIS A 244 -7.14 -9.35 9.63
N ILE A 245 -6.74 -10.57 9.26
CA ILE A 245 -7.09 -11.80 9.97
C ILE A 245 -6.40 -11.89 11.34
N ASN A 246 -5.07 -11.65 11.39
CA ASN A 246 -4.29 -11.80 12.62
C ASN A 246 -4.72 -10.81 13.72
N ASN A 247 -5.29 -9.68 13.35
CA ASN A 247 -5.80 -8.69 14.28
C ASN A 247 -7.32 -8.78 14.49
N SER A 248 -8.00 -9.76 13.88
CA SER A 248 -9.46 -9.91 13.96
C SER A 248 -10.19 -8.58 13.66
N ASN A 249 -9.76 -7.86 12.62
CA ASN A 249 -10.36 -6.60 12.24
C ASN A 249 -11.73 -6.82 11.59
N ASP A 250 -12.71 -5.97 11.86
CA ASP A 250 -13.96 -5.89 11.08
C ASP A 250 -13.70 -5.26 9.72
N MET A 251 -12.85 -4.23 9.71
CA MET A 251 -12.41 -3.48 8.54
C MET A 251 -10.91 -3.21 8.62
N THR A 252 -10.21 -3.29 7.49
CA THR A 252 -8.82 -2.82 7.36
C THR A 252 -8.74 -1.79 6.25
N ILE A 253 -8.10 -0.66 6.54
CA ILE A 253 -7.83 0.44 5.61
C ILE A 253 -6.36 0.37 5.22
N VAL A 254 -6.06 0.37 3.93
CA VAL A 254 -4.68 0.61 3.48
C VAL A 254 -4.44 2.12 3.54
N THR A 255 -3.42 2.53 4.29
CA THR A 255 -3.08 3.94 4.51
C THR A 255 -1.68 4.24 4.00
N MET A 256 -1.50 5.37 3.34
CA MET A 256 -0.20 5.86 2.91
C MET A 256 0.36 6.85 3.93
N ILE A 257 1.62 6.69 4.30
CA ILE A 257 2.32 7.62 5.18
C ILE A 257 2.84 8.77 4.34
N LYS A 258 2.40 9.97 4.67
CA LYS A 258 2.82 11.20 3.97
C LYS A 258 3.26 12.25 4.96
N SER A 259 4.44 12.81 4.70
CA SER A 259 5.01 13.91 5.44
C SER A 259 4.87 15.23 4.69
N PHE A 260 4.48 16.25 5.42
CA PHE A 260 4.34 17.62 4.93
C PHE A 260 5.35 18.50 5.64
N LYS A 261 6.33 19.03 4.90
CA LYS A 261 7.29 19.99 5.41
C LYS A 261 6.73 21.40 5.33
N ILE A 262 6.69 22.09 6.46
CA ILE A 262 6.33 23.51 6.50
C ILE A 262 7.65 24.30 6.34
N PRO A 263 7.85 25.06 5.24
CA PRO A 263 9.15 25.67 4.95
C PRO A 263 9.46 26.91 5.82
N TYR A 264 8.65 27.17 6.84
CA TYR A 264 8.72 28.32 7.74
C TYR A 264 8.72 27.91 9.20
N GLY A 265 9.16 28.81 10.08
CA GLY A 265 8.94 28.66 11.53
C GLY A 265 7.45 28.70 11.84
N VAL A 266 6.96 27.73 12.60
CA VAL A 266 5.57 27.64 13.08
C VAL A 266 5.52 28.10 14.52
N ILE A 267 4.68 29.11 14.79
CA ILE A 267 4.45 29.66 16.12
C ILE A 267 3.09 29.17 16.63
N GLU A 268 3.08 28.57 17.81
CA GLU A 268 1.84 28.24 18.53
C GLU A 268 1.61 29.33 19.59
N THR A 269 0.37 29.77 19.71
CA THR A 269 -0.02 30.80 20.69
C THR A 269 -1.04 30.25 21.67
N GLY A 270 -0.95 30.68 22.91
CA GLY A 270 -1.93 30.43 23.95
C GLY A 270 -2.96 31.58 24.09
N VAL A 271 -3.54 31.69 25.27
CA VAL A 271 -4.47 32.79 25.64
C VAL A 271 -3.73 34.14 25.50
N ASP A 272 -4.45 35.17 25.07
CA ASP A 272 -3.93 36.52 24.85
C ASP A 272 -2.85 36.64 23.75
N GLY A 273 -2.74 35.65 22.88
CA GLY A 273 -1.80 35.66 21.76
C GLY A 273 -0.33 35.50 22.16
N LEU A 274 -0.06 35.11 23.41
CA LEU A 274 1.30 34.88 23.88
C LEU A 274 1.90 33.61 23.19
N MET A 275 3.13 33.73 22.70
CA MET A 275 3.86 32.60 22.09
C MET A 275 4.10 31.52 23.14
N THR A 276 3.69 30.29 22.85
CA THR A 276 3.93 29.10 23.66
C THR A 276 5.05 28.24 23.10
N THR A 277 5.12 28.11 21.79
CA THR A 277 6.08 27.23 21.11
C THR A 277 6.54 27.84 19.79
N LEU A 278 7.82 27.66 19.45
CA LEU A 278 8.37 27.91 18.12
C LEU A 278 8.99 26.63 17.59
N LYS A 279 8.54 26.18 16.44
CA LYS A 279 9.11 25.02 15.72
C LYS A 279 9.65 25.48 14.38
N GLU A 280 10.96 25.40 14.19
CA GLU A 280 11.59 25.80 12.91
C GLU A 280 11.41 24.69 11.88
N LYS A 281 10.78 25.03 10.75
CA LYS A 281 10.53 24.14 9.59
C LYS A 281 10.05 22.74 9.99
N PRO A 282 8.97 22.64 10.78
CA PRO A 282 8.51 21.35 11.27
C PRO A 282 7.99 20.48 10.12
N GLU A 283 8.10 19.17 10.32
CA GLU A 283 7.51 18.15 9.47
C GLU A 283 6.35 17.48 10.20
N GLN A 284 5.21 17.36 9.53
CA GLN A 284 4.02 16.71 10.07
C GLN A 284 3.70 15.49 9.22
N THR A 285 3.58 14.32 9.85
CA THR A 285 3.32 13.05 9.19
C THR A 285 1.89 12.61 9.46
N TYR A 286 1.20 12.17 8.40
CA TYR A 286 -0.17 11.68 8.45
C TYR A 286 -0.30 10.33 7.76
N GLN A 287 -1.27 9.53 8.21
CA GLN A 287 -1.74 8.36 7.47
C GLN A 287 -2.93 8.77 6.60
N ILE A 288 -2.76 8.67 5.28
CA ILE A 288 -3.76 9.08 4.30
C ILE A 288 -4.44 7.83 3.74
N ASN A 289 -5.77 7.88 3.63
CA ASN A 289 -6.57 6.81 3.07
C ASN A 289 -6.28 6.64 1.57
N THR A 290 -5.89 5.43 1.16
CA THR A 290 -5.52 5.12 -0.23
C THR A 290 -6.68 4.69 -1.12
N GLY A 291 -7.87 4.45 -0.55
CA GLY A 291 -9.02 3.95 -1.29
C GLY A 291 -9.04 2.43 -1.46
N VAL A 292 -8.22 1.68 -0.73
CA VAL A 292 -8.23 0.22 -0.71
C VAL A 292 -8.53 -0.28 0.71
N TYR A 293 -9.44 -1.25 0.80
CA TYR A 293 -9.95 -1.77 2.07
C TYR A 293 -10.12 -3.28 2.02
N ILE A 294 -10.11 -3.91 3.20
CA ILE A 294 -10.69 -5.25 3.41
C ILE A 294 -11.86 -5.11 4.38
N LEU A 295 -12.98 -5.70 4.05
CA LEU A 295 -14.20 -5.69 4.85
C LEU A 295 -14.64 -7.11 5.18
N ASN A 296 -15.13 -7.35 6.40
CA ASN A 296 -15.87 -8.55 6.71
C ASN A 296 -17.27 -8.51 6.05
N PRO A 297 -17.83 -9.65 5.63
CA PRO A 297 -19.09 -9.69 4.85
C PRO A 297 -20.29 -9.12 5.62
N ASN A 298 -20.33 -9.24 6.94
CA ASN A 298 -21.39 -8.69 7.79
C ASN A 298 -21.47 -7.15 7.72
N LEU A 299 -20.42 -6.45 7.31
CA LEU A 299 -20.45 -5.00 7.13
C LEU A 299 -21.35 -4.56 5.98
N ILE A 300 -21.65 -5.45 5.04
CA ILE A 300 -22.60 -5.15 3.95
C ILE A 300 -23.99 -4.83 4.53
N ASP A 301 -24.39 -5.52 5.60
CA ASP A 301 -25.68 -5.29 6.27
C ASP A 301 -25.75 -3.93 7.00
N GLU A 302 -24.60 -3.33 7.30
CA GLU A 302 -24.52 -2.01 7.91
C GLU A 302 -24.64 -0.86 6.89
N ILE A 303 -24.58 -1.15 5.59
CA ILE A 303 -24.70 -0.17 4.52
C ILE A 303 -26.20 0.01 4.18
N PRO A 304 -26.79 1.22 4.32
CA PRO A 304 -28.20 1.44 4.02
C PRO A 304 -28.50 1.21 2.54
N GLU A 305 -29.46 0.36 2.23
CA GLU A 305 -29.86 0.04 0.88
C GLU A 305 -30.45 1.27 0.16
N GLY A 306 -30.01 1.50 -1.07
CA GLY A 306 -30.49 2.58 -1.94
C GLY A 306 -30.21 4.00 -1.44
N LYS A 307 -29.33 4.18 -0.45
CA LYS A 307 -29.01 5.49 0.11
C LYS A 307 -27.56 5.89 -0.19
N PHE A 308 -27.35 7.19 -0.36
CA PHE A 308 -26.03 7.77 -0.44
C PHE A 308 -25.24 7.52 0.84
N PHE A 309 -24.09 6.83 0.72
CA PHE A 309 -23.30 6.43 1.88
C PHE A 309 -21.80 6.38 1.53
N HIS A 310 -21.00 7.07 2.32
CA HIS A 310 -19.56 7.06 2.17
C HIS A 310 -18.90 5.97 3.02
N ILE A 311 -17.73 5.50 2.60
CA ILE A 311 -16.92 4.54 3.36
C ILE A 311 -16.57 5.10 4.75
N THR A 312 -16.36 6.41 4.88
CA THR A 312 -16.12 7.08 6.16
C THR A 312 -17.27 6.92 7.14
N HIS A 313 -18.52 6.96 6.66
CA HIS A 313 -19.69 6.69 7.51
C HIS A 313 -19.70 5.24 8.02
N LEU A 314 -19.24 4.28 7.21
CA LEU A 314 -19.11 2.89 7.64
C LEU A 314 -18.02 2.77 8.73
N MET A 315 -16.86 3.41 8.53
CA MET A 315 -15.78 3.45 9.52
C MET A 315 -16.30 3.96 10.87
N GLU A 316 -17.00 5.09 10.86
CA GLU A 316 -17.58 5.67 12.08
C GLU A 316 -18.59 4.73 12.76
N ARG A 317 -19.43 4.03 11.98
CA ARG A 317 -20.38 3.04 12.55
C ARG A 317 -19.66 1.90 13.22
N VAL A 318 -18.67 1.31 12.55
CA VAL A 318 -17.87 0.23 13.11
C VAL A 318 -17.19 0.66 14.41
N GLN A 319 -16.58 1.85 14.43
CA GLN A 319 -15.96 2.40 15.64
C GLN A 319 -16.97 2.64 16.76
N LYS A 320 -18.13 3.26 16.47
CA LYS A 320 -19.17 3.57 17.46
C LYS A 320 -19.75 2.32 18.14
N ARG A 321 -19.81 1.19 17.44
CA ARG A 321 -20.24 -0.10 18.04
C ARG A 321 -19.13 -0.88 18.72
N GLY A 322 -17.92 -0.30 18.83
CA GLY A 322 -16.76 -0.98 19.43
C GLY A 322 -16.08 -2.00 18.51
N GLY A 323 -16.37 -1.98 17.20
CA GLY A 323 -15.72 -2.84 16.21
C GLY A 323 -14.30 -2.37 15.90
N ARG A 324 -13.52 -3.25 15.27
CA ARG A 324 -12.10 -3.05 15.00
C ARG A 324 -11.86 -2.53 13.58
N VAL A 325 -11.41 -1.29 13.48
CA VAL A 325 -10.96 -0.67 12.23
C VAL A 325 -9.43 -0.58 12.27
N GLY A 326 -8.74 -1.47 11.55
CA GLY A 326 -7.29 -1.48 11.46
C GLY A 326 -6.77 -0.60 10.32
N CYS A 327 -5.58 -0.02 10.49
CA CYS A 327 -4.88 0.72 9.46
C CYS A 327 -3.58 -0.03 9.09
N PHE A 328 -3.43 -0.35 7.81
CA PHE A 328 -2.22 -0.97 7.28
C PHE A 328 -1.40 0.08 6.52
N PRO A 329 -0.23 0.51 7.05
CA PRO A 329 0.54 1.58 6.44
C PRO A 329 1.39 1.10 5.26
N VAL A 330 1.43 1.92 4.19
CA VAL A 330 2.33 1.74 3.04
C VAL A 330 3.14 3.01 2.80
N ASN A 331 4.24 2.88 2.05
CA ASN A 331 5.09 4.01 1.68
C ASN A 331 4.40 4.94 0.67
N GLU A 332 4.79 6.21 0.65
CA GLU A 332 4.32 7.19 -0.33
C GLU A 332 4.64 6.74 -1.77
N SER A 333 5.83 6.20 -2.02
CA SER A 333 6.23 5.70 -3.35
C SER A 333 5.40 4.52 -3.86
N SER A 334 4.79 3.74 -2.96
CA SER A 334 3.95 2.60 -3.30
C SER A 334 2.55 2.99 -3.76
N TRP A 335 2.11 4.21 -3.49
CA TRP A 335 0.77 4.68 -3.82
C TRP A 335 0.82 5.72 -4.95
N LYS A 336 0.01 5.52 -5.97
CA LYS A 336 -0.09 6.40 -7.14
C LYS A 336 -1.56 6.77 -7.34
N ASP A 337 -1.92 8.01 -7.02
CA ASP A 337 -3.26 8.56 -7.28
C ASP A 337 -3.32 9.11 -8.71
N MET A 338 -4.31 8.67 -9.46
CA MET A 338 -4.57 9.15 -10.81
C MET A 338 -5.84 10.00 -10.87
N GLY A 339 -6.27 10.50 -9.73
CA GLY A 339 -7.46 11.33 -9.61
C GLY A 339 -7.33 12.72 -10.21
N GLU A 340 -6.12 13.23 -10.42
CA GLU A 340 -5.83 14.59 -10.85
C GLU A 340 -4.77 14.65 -11.96
N TRP A 341 -4.84 15.70 -12.81
CA TRP A 341 -3.94 15.87 -13.95
C TRP A 341 -2.44 15.82 -13.63
N PRO A 342 -1.93 16.51 -12.58
CA PRO A 342 -0.50 16.51 -12.29
C PRO A 342 0.03 15.10 -12.01
N GLU A 343 -0.70 14.31 -11.23
CA GLU A 343 -0.30 12.95 -10.85
C GLU A 343 -0.44 11.98 -12.03
N TYR A 344 -1.50 12.10 -12.83
CA TYR A 344 -1.66 11.33 -14.06
C TYR A 344 -0.51 11.57 -15.04
N LEU A 345 -0.14 12.84 -15.31
CA LEU A 345 0.97 13.19 -16.21
C LEU A 345 2.32 12.69 -15.68
N LYS A 346 2.54 12.75 -14.37
CA LYS A 346 3.74 12.21 -13.74
C LYS A 346 3.85 10.71 -13.94
N MET A 347 2.72 10.01 -13.85
CA MET A 347 2.70 8.58 -14.03
C MET A 347 2.94 8.15 -15.48
N ILE A 348 2.28 8.78 -16.46
CA ILE A 348 2.50 8.49 -17.90
C ILE A 348 3.99 8.58 -18.25
N LYS A 349 4.70 9.61 -17.75
CA LYS A 349 6.14 9.75 -17.98
C LYS A 349 6.99 8.58 -17.48
N ASN A 350 6.51 7.81 -16.53
CA ASN A 350 7.21 6.62 -16.02
C ASN A 350 6.93 5.35 -16.87
N TYR A 351 5.93 5.39 -17.75
CA TYR A 351 5.54 4.29 -18.64
C TYR A 351 5.87 4.55 -20.12
N MET A 352 6.36 5.77 -20.46
CA MET A 352 6.96 6.10 -21.76
C MET A 352 8.47 5.91 -21.72
#